data_1f66fe5ce05df6de15401c0aa25c7054
#
_entry.id   1f66fe5ce05df6de15401c0aa25c7054
#
_cell.length_a   1.000
_cell.length_b   1.000
_cell.length_c   1.000
_cell.angle_alpha   90.00
_cell.angle_beta   90.00
_cell.angle_gamma   90.00
#
_symmetry.space_group_name_H-M   'P 1'
#
loop_
_entity.id
_entity.type
_entity.pdbx_description
1 polymer ?
#
loop_
_entity_poly.entity_id
_entity_poly.type
_entity_poly.pdbx_seq_one_letter_code
_entity_poly.pdbx_strand_id
1 'polypeptide(L)'
;MEAMDGPVNFGENDSNWGLLVDGFMQQGYGMPYNMKYYRELFEAYGFENYYEQYSYHRDVRGPDGKIVEFPPRIMKIAEWLSKRPGYEFRHFEMKDRQKFYNDFVEVYNSAWSVFKEDFTPVGTEVLETTFR
;
A
#
# COMPACT_ATOMS: atom_id res chain seq x y z
N MET A 1 17.39 -6.19 25.12
CA MET A 1 16.31 -5.89 24.17
C MET A 1 15.80 -4.54 24.57
N GLU A 2 15.91 -3.54 23.71
CA GLU A 2 15.54 -2.16 24.07
C GLU A 2 14.05 -1.88 23.79
N ALA A 3 13.52 -2.50 22.73
CA ALA A 3 12.11 -2.42 22.38
C ALA A 3 11.62 -3.69 21.67
N MET A 4 10.31 -3.86 21.57
CA MET A 4 9.65 -4.92 20.82
C MET A 4 8.45 -4.35 20.12
N ASP A 5 8.43 -4.45 18.81
CA ASP A 5 7.32 -4.02 17.97
C ASP A 5 6.34 -5.16 17.73
N GLY A 6 5.06 -4.82 17.63
CA GLY A 6 4.00 -5.79 17.38
C GLY A 6 2.62 -5.13 17.22
N PRO A 7 1.59 -5.90 16.85
CA PRO A 7 1.65 -7.31 16.45
C PRO A 7 2.13 -7.51 15.01
N VAL A 8 2.92 -8.56 14.80
CA VAL A 8 3.28 -9.04 13.47
C VAL A 8 2.85 -10.51 13.37
N ASN A 9 1.92 -10.81 12.47
CA ASN A 9 1.40 -12.15 12.27
C ASN A 9 2.06 -12.78 11.04
N PHE A 10 2.85 -13.82 11.23
CA PHE A 10 3.39 -14.68 10.17
C PHE A 10 4.04 -13.92 9.01
N GLY A 11 5.07 -13.13 9.24
CA GLY A 11 5.83 -12.61 8.14
C GLY A 11 6.25 -11.16 8.21
N GLU A 12 6.31 -10.57 7.07
CA GLU A 12 6.88 -9.27 6.82
C GLU A 12 5.90 -8.13 7.11
N ASN A 13 6.44 -6.94 7.29
CA ASN A 13 5.68 -5.71 7.56
C ASN A 13 4.71 -5.30 6.43
N ASP A 14 4.81 -5.92 5.27
CA ASP A 14 3.97 -5.59 4.10
C ASP A 14 2.60 -6.28 4.11
N SER A 15 2.44 -7.27 5.00
CA SER A 15 1.16 -7.97 5.17
C SER A 15 1.04 -8.54 6.58
N ASN A 16 -0.17 -8.60 7.10
CA ASN A 16 -0.49 -9.24 8.39
C ASN A 16 0.16 -8.59 9.62
N TRP A 17 0.46 -7.30 9.61
CA TRP A 17 0.98 -6.60 10.76
C TRP A 17 0.06 -5.47 11.19
N GLY A 18 0.21 -5.06 12.46
CA GLY A 18 -0.59 -4.01 13.05
C GLY A 18 -1.88 -4.50 13.68
N LEU A 19 -2.46 -3.68 14.50
CA LEU A 19 -3.70 -3.90 15.22
C LEU A 19 -4.76 -2.95 14.69
N LEU A 20 -5.90 -3.47 14.27
CA LEU A 20 -7.06 -2.65 13.93
C LEU A 20 -7.63 -2.05 15.21
N VAL A 21 -7.59 -0.74 15.33
CA VAL A 21 -8.03 -0.01 16.53
C VAL A 21 -9.24 0.87 16.28
N ASP A 22 -9.51 1.22 15.02
CA ASP A 22 -10.64 2.03 14.60
C ASP A 22 -11.16 1.58 13.22
N GLY A 23 -12.39 2.01 12.86
CA GLY A 23 -12.97 1.69 11.55
C GLY A 23 -13.26 0.18 11.36
N PHE A 24 -13.85 -0.48 12.35
CA PHE A 24 -14.19 -1.91 12.33
C PHE A 24 -15.27 -2.26 11.29
N MET A 25 -14.97 -1.98 10.03
CA MET A 25 -15.74 -2.40 8.86
C MET A 25 -15.01 -3.53 8.13
N GLN A 26 -15.59 -4.03 7.04
CA GLN A 26 -14.92 -5.01 6.21
C GLN A 26 -13.62 -4.42 5.66
N GLN A 27 -12.51 -5.07 5.99
CA GLN A 27 -11.18 -4.65 5.56
C GLN A 27 -10.90 -5.06 4.11
N GLY A 28 -9.92 -4.40 3.49
CA GLY A 28 -9.38 -4.79 2.21
C GLY A 28 -8.61 -6.12 2.30
N TYR A 29 -8.32 -6.70 1.13
CA TYR A 29 -7.53 -7.92 1.05
C TYR A 29 -6.13 -7.73 1.66
N GLY A 30 -5.70 -8.69 2.47
CA GLY A 30 -4.39 -8.66 3.13
C GLY A 30 -4.30 -7.73 4.35
N MET A 31 -5.37 -7.04 4.72
CA MET A 31 -5.40 -6.19 5.90
C MET A 31 -5.79 -6.96 7.16
N PRO A 32 -5.17 -6.69 8.31
CA PRO A 32 -5.49 -7.36 9.56
C PRO A 32 -6.90 -7.01 10.04
N TYR A 33 -7.56 -7.99 10.64
CA TYR A 33 -8.80 -7.79 11.36
C TYR A 33 -8.73 -8.52 12.70
N ASN A 34 -9.07 -7.83 13.76
CA ASN A 34 -9.08 -8.35 15.12
C ASN A 34 -10.32 -7.90 15.87
N MET A 35 -10.59 -8.49 17.02
CA MET A 35 -11.66 -8.06 17.92
C MET A 35 -11.27 -6.77 18.65
N LYS A 36 -12.27 -5.94 18.97
CA LYS A 36 -12.06 -4.63 19.60
C LYS A 36 -11.29 -4.70 20.92
N TYR A 37 -11.51 -5.76 21.70
CA TYR A 37 -10.86 -5.93 23.01
C TYR A 37 -9.36 -6.23 22.93
N TYR A 38 -8.81 -6.53 21.75
CA TYR A 38 -7.37 -6.79 21.60
C TYR A 38 -6.52 -5.58 21.95
N ARG A 39 -7.00 -4.38 21.66
CA ARG A 39 -6.33 -3.16 22.07
C ARG A 39 -6.09 -3.12 23.58
N GLU A 40 -7.14 -3.37 24.38
CA GLU A 40 -7.05 -3.37 25.84
C GLU A 40 -6.06 -4.44 26.35
N LEU A 41 -5.99 -5.60 25.69
CA LEU A 41 -5.03 -6.65 26.06
C LEU A 41 -3.59 -6.23 25.79
N PHE A 42 -3.31 -5.60 24.65
CA PHE A 42 -1.97 -5.10 24.32
C PHE A 42 -1.55 -4.00 25.29
N GLU A 43 -2.42 -3.04 25.56
CA GLU A 43 -2.17 -1.95 26.51
C GLU A 43 -1.96 -2.48 27.95
N ALA A 44 -2.76 -3.46 28.38
CA ALA A 44 -2.60 -4.10 29.69
C ALA A 44 -1.30 -4.90 29.82
N TYR A 45 -0.75 -5.40 28.73
CA TYR A 45 0.55 -6.09 28.68
C TYR A 45 1.73 -5.11 28.66
N GLY A 46 1.48 -3.82 28.43
CA GLY A 46 2.50 -2.76 28.43
C GLY A 46 2.92 -2.26 27.05
N PHE A 47 2.20 -2.63 26.00
CA PHE A 47 2.42 -2.03 24.69
C PHE A 47 1.83 -0.63 24.63
N GLU A 48 2.52 0.25 23.93
CA GLU A 48 2.05 1.60 23.63
C GLU A 48 1.92 1.79 22.11
N ASN A 49 1.05 2.71 21.70
CA ASN A 49 0.93 3.05 20.29
C ASN A 49 2.22 3.73 19.79
N TYR A 50 2.93 3.06 18.92
CA TYR A 50 4.17 3.56 18.34
C TYR A 50 3.95 4.21 16.98
N TYR A 51 3.09 3.63 16.13
CA TYR A 51 2.87 4.09 14.77
C TYR A 51 1.40 3.94 14.37
N GLU A 52 0.82 4.99 13.80
CA GLU A 52 -0.54 4.97 13.27
C GLU A 52 -0.53 4.86 11.75
N GLN A 53 -1.20 3.83 11.24
CA GLN A 53 -1.40 3.63 9.82
C GLN A 53 -2.86 3.85 9.45
N TYR A 54 -3.10 4.73 8.49
CA TYR A 54 -4.44 5.06 8.03
C TYR A 54 -4.75 4.36 6.71
N SER A 55 -5.88 3.65 6.68
CA SER A 55 -6.43 3.10 5.45
C SER A 55 -7.59 3.96 4.97
N TYR A 56 -7.56 4.34 3.71
CA TYR A 56 -8.59 5.17 3.10
C TYR A 56 -9.43 4.34 2.14
N HIS A 57 -10.74 4.49 2.25
CA HIS A 57 -11.70 3.90 1.34
C HIS A 57 -12.38 4.98 0.51
N ARG A 58 -12.58 4.69 -0.76
CA ARG A 58 -13.35 5.53 -1.66
C ARG A 58 -14.20 4.68 -2.58
N ASP A 59 -15.49 4.96 -2.62
CA ASP A 59 -16.38 4.34 -3.59
C ASP A 59 -16.06 4.82 -5.01
N VAL A 60 -15.91 3.87 -5.92
CA VAL A 60 -15.72 4.16 -7.35
C VAL A 60 -17.06 4.45 -8.02
N ARG A 61 -18.15 3.88 -7.46
CA ARG A 61 -19.52 4.10 -7.93
C ARG A 61 -20.41 4.54 -6.79
N GLY A 62 -21.24 5.51 -7.07
CA GLY A 62 -22.28 5.96 -6.15
C GLY A 62 -23.44 4.96 -6.06
N PRO A 63 -24.42 5.21 -5.16
CA PRO A 63 -25.63 4.39 -5.01
C PRO A 63 -26.48 4.30 -6.29
N ASP A 64 -26.36 5.27 -7.17
CA ASP A 64 -27.02 5.33 -8.50
C ASP A 64 -26.26 4.53 -9.59
N GLY A 65 -25.16 3.85 -9.22
CA GLY A 65 -24.30 3.08 -10.13
C GLY A 65 -23.37 3.93 -11.00
N LYS A 66 -23.45 5.26 -10.91
CA LYS A 66 -22.56 6.13 -11.67
C LYS A 66 -21.18 6.22 -11.04
N ILE A 67 -20.17 6.48 -11.88
CA ILE A 67 -18.81 6.70 -11.40
C ILE A 67 -18.77 8.00 -10.58
N VAL A 68 -18.18 7.90 -9.40
CA VAL A 68 -17.94 9.05 -8.54
C VAL A 68 -16.82 9.89 -9.13
N GLU A 69 -17.10 11.12 -9.49
CA GLU A 69 -16.11 12.03 -10.06
C GLU A 69 -14.99 12.33 -9.06
N PHE A 70 -13.78 12.45 -9.58
CA PHE A 70 -12.64 12.90 -8.78
C PHE A 70 -12.80 14.38 -8.41
N PRO A 71 -12.24 14.78 -7.24
CA PRO A 71 -12.22 16.20 -6.89
C PRO A 71 -11.63 17.06 -8.02
N PRO A 72 -12.21 18.24 -8.30
CA PRO A 72 -11.78 19.09 -9.39
C PRO A 72 -10.27 19.42 -9.38
N ARG A 73 -9.68 19.46 -8.21
CA ARG A 73 -8.22 19.66 -8.06
C ARG A 73 -7.42 18.52 -8.69
N ILE A 74 -7.83 17.28 -8.48
CA ILE A 74 -7.15 16.10 -9.05
C ILE A 74 -7.29 16.10 -10.58
N MET A 75 -8.48 16.42 -11.08
CA MET A 75 -8.73 16.52 -12.52
C MET A 75 -7.86 17.59 -13.19
N LYS A 76 -7.70 18.75 -12.56
CA LYS A 76 -6.79 19.80 -13.05
C LYS A 76 -5.33 19.38 -13.06
N ILE A 77 -4.89 18.64 -12.05
CA ILE A 77 -3.51 18.11 -11.99
C ILE A 77 -3.31 17.09 -13.11
N ALA A 78 -4.26 16.18 -13.32
CA ALA A 78 -4.18 15.19 -14.38
C ALA A 78 -4.15 15.84 -15.77
N GLU A 79 -4.99 16.85 -16.01
CA GLU A 79 -5.00 17.62 -17.26
C GLU A 79 -3.68 18.37 -17.47
N TRP A 80 -3.16 19.01 -16.45
CA TRP A 80 -1.87 19.69 -16.52
C TRP A 80 -0.74 18.72 -16.82
N LEU A 81 -0.73 17.56 -16.15
CA LEU A 81 0.31 16.54 -16.34
C LEU A 81 0.28 15.94 -17.75
N SER A 82 -0.94 15.70 -18.29
CA SER A 82 -1.10 15.14 -19.64
C SER A 82 -0.57 16.05 -20.76
N LYS A 83 -0.47 17.36 -20.49
CA LYS A 83 0.06 18.36 -21.42
C LYS A 83 1.56 18.62 -21.21
N ARG A 84 2.17 18.07 -20.17
CA ARG A 84 3.57 18.32 -19.85
C ARG A 84 4.50 17.42 -20.65
N PRO A 85 5.47 17.94 -21.40
CA PRO A 85 6.43 17.14 -22.12
C PRO A 85 7.25 16.27 -21.17
N GLY A 86 7.56 15.05 -21.60
CA GLY A 86 8.30 14.08 -20.79
C GLY A 86 7.45 13.18 -19.87
N TYR A 87 6.14 13.39 -19.85
CA TYR A 87 5.21 12.51 -19.12
C TYR A 87 4.26 11.85 -20.13
N GLU A 88 4.17 10.54 -20.04
CA GLU A 88 3.28 9.72 -20.87
C GLU A 88 2.64 8.64 -20.02
N PHE A 89 1.32 8.50 -20.12
CA PHE A 89 0.62 7.37 -19.52
C PHE A 89 0.63 6.19 -20.49
N ARG A 90 1.05 5.01 -20.00
CA ARG A 90 1.02 3.76 -20.75
C ARG A 90 0.35 2.67 -19.94
N HIS A 91 -0.45 1.87 -20.59
CA HIS A 91 -0.95 0.64 -20.00
C HIS A 91 0.14 -0.44 -20.00
N PHE A 92 0.08 -1.34 -19.01
CA PHE A 92 0.88 -2.54 -19.02
C PHE A 92 0.47 -3.42 -20.20
N GLU A 93 1.46 -3.86 -21.00
CA GLU A 93 1.25 -4.75 -22.14
C GLU A 93 2.06 -6.03 -21.95
N MET A 94 1.39 -7.19 -21.98
CA MET A 94 2.04 -8.50 -21.76
C MET A 94 3.18 -8.80 -22.76
N LYS A 95 3.10 -8.30 -23.99
CA LYS A 95 4.16 -8.47 -24.97
C LYS A 95 5.48 -7.79 -24.57
N ASP A 96 5.39 -6.70 -23.78
CA ASP A 96 6.52 -5.90 -23.32
C ASP A 96 6.78 -6.08 -21.81
N ARG A 97 6.24 -7.16 -21.21
CA ARG A 97 6.25 -7.40 -19.76
C ARG A 97 7.64 -7.25 -19.14
N GLN A 98 8.69 -7.75 -19.80
CA GLN A 98 10.04 -7.68 -19.25
C GLN A 98 10.53 -6.24 -19.07
N LYS A 99 10.19 -5.37 -20.02
CA LYS A 99 10.49 -3.95 -19.90
C LYS A 99 9.77 -3.34 -18.69
N PHE A 100 8.47 -3.62 -18.52
CA PHE A 100 7.71 -3.11 -17.39
C PHE A 100 8.21 -3.64 -16.05
N TYR A 101 8.66 -4.90 -15.99
CA TYR A 101 9.28 -5.47 -14.79
C TYR A 101 10.57 -4.75 -14.43
N ASN A 102 11.43 -4.51 -15.39
CA ASN A 102 12.68 -3.77 -15.19
C ASN A 102 12.41 -2.34 -14.73
N ASP A 103 11.49 -1.63 -15.41
CA ASP A 103 11.09 -0.27 -15.06
C ASP A 103 10.52 -0.21 -13.62
N PHE A 104 9.68 -1.18 -13.23
CA PHE A 104 9.14 -1.27 -11.86
C PHE A 104 10.23 -1.49 -10.83
N VAL A 105 11.11 -2.46 -11.06
CA VAL A 105 12.22 -2.81 -10.15
C VAL A 105 13.15 -1.61 -9.96
N GLU A 106 13.48 -0.91 -11.04
CA GLU A 106 14.30 0.31 -10.98
C GLU A 106 13.65 1.38 -10.11
N VAL A 107 12.38 1.70 -10.36
CA VAL A 107 11.64 2.73 -9.61
C VAL A 107 11.49 2.31 -8.14
N TYR A 108 11.09 1.07 -7.89
CA TYR A 108 10.89 0.54 -6.54
C TYR A 108 12.18 0.58 -5.72
N ASN A 109 13.26 0.01 -6.26
CA ASN A 109 14.54 -0.03 -5.57
C ASN A 109 15.11 1.38 -5.33
N SER A 110 15.00 2.28 -6.32
CA SER A 110 15.47 3.66 -6.18
C SER A 110 14.69 4.42 -5.11
N ALA A 111 13.37 4.23 -5.03
CA ALA A 111 12.54 4.91 -4.05
C ALA A 111 12.77 4.38 -2.62
N TRP A 112 12.72 3.06 -2.44
CA TRP A 112 12.77 2.47 -1.11
C TRP A 112 14.16 2.40 -0.49
N SER A 113 15.23 2.34 -1.29
CA SER A 113 16.61 2.37 -0.78
C SER A 113 16.95 3.62 0.03
N VAL A 114 16.21 4.71 -0.19
CA VAL A 114 16.42 5.99 0.54
C VAL A 114 15.75 6.00 1.91
N PHE A 115 14.69 5.19 2.09
CA PHE A 115 13.82 5.27 3.27
C PHE A 115 13.98 4.12 4.26
N LYS A 116 14.58 3.01 3.84
CA LYS A 116 14.76 1.83 4.71
C LYS A 116 16.24 1.55 4.91
N GLU A 117 16.69 1.55 6.16
CA GLU A 117 18.08 1.22 6.52
C GLU A 117 18.45 -0.22 6.15
N ASP A 118 17.50 -1.17 6.31
CA ASP A 118 17.68 -2.59 6.00
C ASP A 118 17.03 -2.97 4.65
N PHE A 119 17.08 -2.08 3.67
CA PHE A 119 16.46 -2.33 2.38
C PHE A 119 17.16 -3.44 1.60
N THR A 120 16.43 -4.46 1.24
CA THR A 120 16.87 -5.50 0.31
C THR A 120 16.26 -5.24 -1.07
N PRO A 121 17.06 -4.99 -2.12
CA PRO A 121 16.54 -4.80 -3.46
C PRO A 121 15.73 -6.00 -3.96
N VAL A 122 14.62 -5.74 -4.61
CA VAL A 122 13.82 -6.78 -5.28
C VAL A 122 14.31 -6.99 -6.71
N GLY A 123 14.22 -8.23 -7.19
CA GLY A 123 14.48 -8.60 -8.57
C GLY A 123 13.19 -8.76 -9.38
N THR A 124 13.32 -8.97 -10.70
CA THR A 124 12.17 -9.15 -11.61
C THR A 124 11.43 -10.46 -11.38
N GLU A 125 12.06 -11.46 -10.77
CA GLU A 125 11.46 -12.76 -10.43
C GLU A 125 10.24 -12.66 -9.51
N VAL A 126 10.20 -11.65 -8.65
CA VAL A 126 9.05 -11.36 -7.79
C VAL A 126 7.83 -11.01 -8.64
N LEU A 127 8.01 -10.15 -9.65
CA LEU A 127 6.94 -9.74 -10.56
C LEU A 127 6.51 -10.87 -11.49
N GLU A 128 7.45 -11.66 -11.98
CA GLU A 128 7.17 -12.84 -12.82
C GLU A 128 6.30 -13.86 -12.09
N THR A 129 6.47 -13.98 -10.78
CA THR A 129 5.64 -14.87 -9.96
C THR A 129 4.25 -14.28 -9.73
N THR A 130 4.16 -12.97 -9.55
CA THR A 130 2.89 -12.28 -9.28
C THR A 130 1.97 -12.17 -10.50
N PHE A 131 2.53 -11.99 -11.69
CA PHE A 131 1.80 -11.79 -12.95
C PHE A 131 1.82 -13.02 -13.88
N ARG A 132 1.72 -14.20 -13.31
CA ARG A 132 1.54 -15.46 -14.06
C ARG A 132 0.12 -15.67 -14.55
#